data_108f2fc355e07d7f110dad888d73e917
#
_entry.id   108f2fc355e07d7f110dad888d73e917
#
_cell.length_a   1.000
_cell.length_b   1.000
_cell.length_c   1.000
_cell.angle_alpha   90.00
_cell.angle_beta   90.00
_cell.angle_gamma   90.00
#
_symmetry.space_group_name_H-M   'P 1'
#
loop_
_entity.id
_entity.type
_entity.pdbx_description
1 polymer ?
#
loop_
_entity_poly.entity_id
_entity_poly.type
_entity_poly.pdbx_seq_one_letter_code
_entity_poly.pdbx_strand_id
1 'polypeptide(L)'
;MTVSREELATKVDVIDWLTLRGHLERGGLVVVDPLLELAEVGAALAADDVKAVERWLSSGLLGKPSLAQVKEWDVDKAKAFLCLIVSPYVLIQEQTRVAG
;
A
#
# COMPACT_ATOMS: atom_id res chain seq x y z
N MET A 1 -4.63 2.39 21.90
CA MET A 1 -3.67 3.47 21.64
C MET A 1 -3.42 3.60 20.16
N THR A 2 -3.60 4.79 19.63
CA THR A 2 -3.52 5.02 18.19
C THR A 2 -2.07 5.20 17.78
N VAL A 3 -1.62 4.47 16.78
CA VAL A 3 -0.27 4.63 16.22
C VAL A 3 -0.26 5.91 15.38
N SER A 4 0.68 6.79 15.62
CA SER A 4 0.77 8.05 14.89
C SER A 4 1.32 7.85 13.48
N ARG A 5 0.97 8.79 12.59
CA ARG A 5 1.51 8.80 11.24
C ARG A 5 3.04 8.86 11.24
N GLU A 6 3.61 9.65 12.15
CA GLU A 6 5.06 9.78 12.27
C GLU A 6 5.73 8.45 12.63
N GLU A 7 5.13 7.69 13.51
CA GLU A 7 5.65 6.36 13.86
C GLU A 7 5.58 5.41 12.67
N LEU A 8 4.47 5.43 11.96
CA LEU A 8 4.29 4.56 10.79
C LEU A 8 5.23 4.94 9.65
N ALA A 9 5.51 6.23 9.49
CA ALA A 9 6.44 6.69 8.46
C ALA A 9 7.83 6.07 8.62
N THR A 10 8.25 5.79 9.85
CA THR A 10 9.55 5.15 10.11
C THR A 10 9.55 3.66 9.78
N LYS A 11 8.39 3.07 9.57
CA LYS A 11 8.25 1.63 9.29
C LYS A 11 8.01 1.33 7.81
N VAL A 12 7.96 2.35 6.97
CA VAL A 12 7.83 2.16 5.53
C VAL A 12 9.13 1.60 4.99
N ASP A 13 9.03 0.50 4.27
CA ASP A 13 10.17 -0.17 3.64
C ASP A 13 10.02 -0.22 2.14
N VAL A 14 11.12 -0.49 1.46
CA VAL A 14 11.12 -0.73 0.01
C VAL A 14 11.23 -2.24 -0.20
N ILE A 15 10.25 -2.82 -0.87
CA ILE A 15 10.15 -4.27 -1.10
C ILE A 15 9.92 -4.50 -2.60
N ASP A 16 10.51 -5.55 -3.16
CA ASP A 16 10.29 -5.90 -4.55
C ASP A 16 8.98 -6.68 -4.74
N TRP A 17 8.49 -6.70 -5.97
CA TRP A 17 7.25 -7.39 -6.28
C TRP A 17 7.33 -8.89 -6.04
N LEU A 18 8.50 -9.50 -6.29
CA LEU A 18 8.68 -10.93 -6.07
C LEU A 18 8.32 -11.32 -4.63
N THR A 19 8.76 -10.51 -3.67
CA THR A 19 8.47 -10.74 -2.25
C THR A 19 7.00 -10.47 -1.93
N LEU A 20 6.44 -9.39 -2.48
CA LEU A 20 5.06 -9.00 -2.21
C LEU A 20 4.03 -9.96 -2.80
N ARG A 21 4.38 -10.62 -3.89
CA ARG A 21 3.47 -11.52 -4.58
C ARG A 21 2.91 -12.62 -3.68
N GLY A 22 3.69 -13.06 -2.69
CA GLY A 22 3.23 -14.03 -1.72
C GLY A 22 2.05 -13.54 -0.88
N HIS A 23 1.98 -12.25 -0.62
CA HIS A 23 0.87 -11.65 0.13
C HIS A 23 -0.39 -11.52 -0.72
N LEU A 24 -0.24 -11.45 -2.04
CA LEU A 24 -1.38 -11.39 -2.96
C LEU A 24 -2.29 -12.60 -2.78
N GLU A 25 -1.71 -13.78 -2.68
CA GLU A 25 -2.44 -15.02 -2.52
C GLU A 25 -3.21 -15.09 -1.20
N ARG A 26 -2.71 -14.40 -0.18
CA ARG A 26 -3.34 -14.34 1.14
C ARG A 26 -4.45 -13.30 1.23
N GLY A 27 -4.57 -12.44 0.22
CA GLY A 27 -5.65 -11.47 0.13
C GLY A 27 -5.51 -10.22 0.99
N GLY A 28 -4.36 -10.02 1.61
CA GLY A 28 -4.13 -8.85 2.47
C GLY A 28 -3.48 -7.66 1.81
N LEU A 29 -3.21 -7.75 0.52
CA LEU A 29 -2.48 -6.71 -0.20
C LEU A 29 -3.41 -5.58 -0.63
N VAL A 30 -3.07 -4.35 -0.26
CA VAL A 30 -3.85 -3.15 -0.59
C VAL A 30 -2.96 -2.16 -1.33
N VAL A 31 -3.39 -1.78 -2.52
CA VAL A 31 -2.68 -0.79 -3.34
C VAL A 31 -3.12 0.61 -2.95
N VAL A 32 -2.16 1.47 -2.68
CA VAL A 32 -2.39 2.87 -2.32
C VAL A 32 -1.95 3.75 -3.49
N ASP A 33 -2.85 4.63 -3.94
CA ASP A 33 -2.54 5.57 -5.02
C ASP A 33 -1.39 6.49 -4.61
N PRO A 34 -0.47 6.83 -5.52
CA PRO A 34 0.65 7.73 -5.21
C PRO A 34 0.26 9.12 -4.70
N LEU A 35 -0.99 9.53 -4.91
CA LEU A 35 -1.49 10.80 -4.37
C LEU A 35 -1.62 10.80 -2.85
N LEU A 36 -1.71 9.62 -2.24
CA LEU A 36 -1.85 9.50 -0.80
C LEU A 36 -0.49 9.20 -0.17
N GLU A 37 -0.34 9.62 1.08
CA GLU A 37 0.82 9.26 1.87
C GLU A 37 0.55 7.91 2.52
N LEU A 38 1.46 6.96 2.35
CA LEU A 38 1.30 5.59 2.84
C LEU A 38 1.11 5.55 4.36
N ALA A 39 1.88 6.36 5.08
CA ALA A 39 1.77 6.42 6.54
C ALA A 39 0.43 7.00 7.01
N GLU A 40 -0.15 7.94 6.26
CA GLU A 40 -1.46 8.50 6.56
C GLU A 40 -2.56 7.45 6.42
N VAL A 41 -2.50 6.67 5.35
CA VAL A 41 -3.44 5.57 5.15
C VAL A 41 -3.30 4.53 6.25
N GLY A 42 -2.07 4.20 6.61
CA GLY A 42 -1.79 3.27 7.70
C GLY A 42 -2.34 3.76 9.04
N ALA A 43 -2.17 5.04 9.32
CA ALA A 43 -2.69 5.64 10.56
C ALA A 43 -4.23 5.58 10.61
N ALA A 44 -4.90 5.84 9.50
CA ALA A 44 -6.36 5.75 9.42
C ALA A 44 -6.84 4.32 9.66
N LEU A 45 -6.17 3.33 9.09
CA LEU A 45 -6.49 1.93 9.32
C LEU A 45 -6.26 1.53 10.78
N ALA A 46 -5.15 1.95 11.36
CA ALA A 46 -4.83 1.65 12.75
C ALA A 46 -5.82 2.30 13.72
N ALA A 47 -6.34 3.47 13.37
CA ALA A 47 -7.33 4.20 14.17
C ALA A 47 -8.78 3.76 13.89
N ASP A 48 -8.96 2.82 12.97
CA ASP A 48 -10.27 2.36 12.54
C ASP A 48 -11.14 3.51 12.03
N ASP A 49 -10.51 4.41 11.26
CA ASP A 49 -11.19 5.57 10.66
C ASP A 49 -11.94 5.12 9.40
N VAL A 50 -13.12 4.57 9.62
CA VAL A 50 -13.95 3.98 8.57
C VAL A 50 -14.32 4.99 7.49
N LYS A 51 -14.62 6.22 7.89
CA LYS A 51 -15.03 7.26 6.92
C LYS A 51 -13.92 7.63 5.95
N ALA A 52 -12.70 7.79 6.45
CA ALA A 52 -11.56 8.10 5.60
C ALA A 52 -11.27 6.95 4.63
N VAL A 53 -11.26 5.72 5.14
CA VAL A 53 -11.00 4.54 4.33
C VAL A 53 -12.07 4.36 3.26
N GLU A 54 -13.35 4.50 3.61
CA GLU A 54 -14.44 4.40 2.64
C GLU A 54 -14.34 5.46 1.55
N ARG A 55 -13.95 6.68 1.91
CA ARG A 55 -13.76 7.76 0.94
C ARG A 55 -12.68 7.41 -0.08
N TRP A 56 -11.57 6.88 0.40
CA TRP A 56 -10.47 6.48 -0.49
C TRP A 56 -10.84 5.29 -1.37
N LEU A 57 -11.56 4.32 -0.83
CA LEU A 57 -12.06 3.18 -1.60
C LEU A 57 -13.02 3.63 -2.69
N SER A 58 -13.95 4.52 -2.36
CA SER A 58 -14.94 5.04 -3.30
C SER A 58 -14.31 5.88 -4.41
N SER A 59 -13.21 6.56 -4.09
CA SER A 59 -12.50 7.40 -5.04
C SER A 59 -11.49 6.62 -5.90
N GLY A 60 -11.33 5.32 -5.66
CA GLY A 60 -10.35 4.51 -6.36
C GLY A 60 -8.92 4.72 -5.92
N LEU A 61 -8.70 5.40 -4.77
CA LEU A 61 -7.36 5.67 -4.25
C LEU A 61 -6.82 4.52 -3.41
N LEU A 62 -7.67 3.62 -2.98
CA LEU A 62 -7.30 2.38 -2.31
C LEU A 62 -8.04 1.23 -2.96
N GLY A 63 -7.42 0.06 -3.02
CA GLY A 63 -8.10 -1.13 -3.49
C GLY A 63 -7.17 -2.32 -3.62
N LYS A 64 -7.72 -3.44 -3.97
CA LYS A 64 -6.94 -4.63 -4.28
C LYS A 64 -6.24 -4.44 -5.63
N PRO A 65 -5.08 -5.07 -5.84
CA PRO A 65 -4.44 -5.02 -7.15
C PRO A 65 -5.38 -5.56 -8.22
N SER A 66 -5.46 -4.84 -9.34
CA SER A 66 -6.23 -5.32 -10.49
C SER A 66 -5.45 -6.42 -11.20
N LEU A 67 -6.15 -7.22 -11.98
CA LEU A 67 -5.51 -8.26 -12.77
C LEU A 67 -4.49 -7.66 -13.75
N ALA A 68 -4.82 -6.51 -14.33
CA ALA A 68 -3.91 -5.80 -15.24
C ALA A 68 -2.64 -5.36 -14.52
N GLN A 69 -2.77 -4.84 -13.30
CA GLN A 69 -1.63 -4.44 -12.49
C GLN A 69 -0.73 -5.63 -12.15
N VAL A 70 -1.34 -6.74 -11.75
CA VAL A 70 -0.57 -7.95 -11.42
C VAL A 70 0.20 -8.45 -12.63
N LYS A 71 -0.42 -8.46 -13.81
CA LYS A 71 0.25 -8.87 -15.04
C LYS A 71 1.42 -7.96 -15.38
N GLU A 72 1.24 -6.66 -15.22
CA GLU A 72 2.30 -5.68 -15.46
C GLU A 72 3.47 -5.89 -14.50
N TRP A 73 3.19 -6.06 -13.22
CA TRP A 73 4.23 -6.24 -12.21
C TRP A 73 4.95 -7.58 -12.34
N ASP A 74 4.26 -8.61 -12.80
CA ASP A 74 4.86 -9.93 -13.01
C ASP A 74 5.90 -9.94 -14.14
N VAL A 75 5.85 -8.94 -15.03
CA VAL A 75 6.86 -8.81 -16.10
C VAL A 75 8.19 -8.37 -15.51
N ASP A 76 8.19 -7.58 -14.45
CA ASP A 76 9.40 -7.12 -13.77
C ASP A 76 9.27 -7.34 -12.26
N LYS A 77 9.64 -8.52 -11.80
CA LYS A 77 9.53 -8.90 -10.40
C LYS A 77 10.49 -8.16 -9.48
N ALA A 78 11.47 -7.47 -10.05
CA ALA A 78 12.38 -6.62 -9.29
C ALA A 78 11.82 -5.21 -9.04
N LYS A 79 10.65 -4.91 -9.60
CA LYS A 79 9.99 -3.61 -9.39
C LYS A 79 9.84 -3.33 -7.89
N ALA A 80 10.27 -2.16 -7.48
CA ALA A 80 10.25 -1.75 -6.08
C ALA A 80 8.96 -1.03 -5.72
N PHE A 81 8.47 -1.34 -4.53
CA PHE A 81 7.29 -0.71 -3.95
C PHE A 81 7.62 -0.18 -2.57
N LEU A 82 6.96 0.87 -2.17
CA LEU A 82 6.90 1.26 -0.77
C LEU A 82 5.90 0.31 -0.10
N CYS A 83 6.24 -0.18 1.07
CA CYS A 83 5.44 -1.16 1.79
C CYS A 83 5.29 -0.76 3.25
N LEU A 84 4.08 -0.86 3.77
CA LEU A 84 3.79 -0.62 5.18
C LEU A 84 2.82 -1.68 5.67
N ILE A 85 3.23 -2.42 6.68
CA ILE A 85 2.38 -3.46 7.25
C ILE A 85 1.56 -2.90 8.39
N VAL A 86 0.24 -2.94 8.24
CA VAL A 86 -0.72 -2.61 9.29
C VAL A 86 -1.65 -3.82 9.39
N SER A 87 -1.26 -4.79 10.23
CA SER A 87 -1.94 -6.09 10.29
C SER A 87 -3.45 -5.97 10.38
N PRO A 88 -4.20 -6.75 9.62
CA PRO A 88 -3.77 -7.82 8.71
C PRO A 88 -3.42 -7.36 7.28
N TYR A 89 -3.31 -6.06 7.05
CA TYR A 89 -3.11 -5.48 5.72
C TYR A 89 -1.66 -5.22 5.42
N VAL A 90 -1.30 -5.42 4.16
CA VAL A 90 0.00 -5.03 3.62
C VAL A 90 -0.27 -3.92 2.60
N LEU A 91 0.05 -2.69 2.96
CA LEU A 91 -0.15 -1.53 2.10
C LEU A 91 1.04 -1.40 1.17
N ILE A 92 0.78 -1.25 -0.11
CA ILE A 92 1.83 -1.05 -1.11
C ILE A 92 1.53 0.16 -1.97
N GLN A 93 2.59 0.83 -2.39
CA GLN A 93 2.49 2.00 -3.24
C GLN A 93 3.61 1.96 -4.25
N GLU A 94 3.29 2.16 -5.52
CA GLU A 94 4.32 2.21 -6.55
C GLU A 94 5.28 3.34 -6.23
N GLN A 95 6.57 3.02 -6.27
CA GLN A 95 7.60 4.03 -6.08
C GLN A 95 7.76 4.79 -7.38
N THR A 96 7.14 5.97 -7.44
CA THR A 96 7.27 6.82 -8.60
C THR A 96 8.60 7.55 -8.54
N ARG A 97 9.40 7.43 -9.60
CA ARG A 97 10.57 8.27 -9.73
C ARG A 97 10.12 9.62 -10.21
N VAL A 98 10.45 10.62 -9.45
CA VAL A 98 10.34 11.98 -9.94
C VAL A 98 11.46 12.14 -10.97
N ALA A 99 11.09 12.25 -12.23
CA ALA A 99 12.06 12.57 -13.28
C ALA A 99 12.56 13.98 -13.00
N GLY A 100 13.78 14.07 -12.59
CA GLY A 100 14.26 15.40 -12.27
C GLY A 100 15.59 15.65 -12.65
#